data_e501d85443ff2513b5e870376e5af982
#
_entry.id   e501d85443ff2513b5e870376e5af982
#
_cell.length_a   1.000
_cell.length_b   1.000
_cell.length_c   1.000
_cell.angle_alpha   90.00
_cell.angle_beta   90.00
_cell.angle_gamma   90.00
#
_symmetry.space_group_name_H-M   'P 1'
#
loop_
_entity.id
_entity.type
_entity.pdbx_description
1 polymer ?
#
loop_
_entity_poly.entity_id
_entity_poly.type
_entity_poly.pdbx_seq_one_letter_code
_entity_poly.pdbx_strand_id
1 'polypeptide(L)'
;DVERSRGLGDVYKRQVYDSETGAAEYIPPEYIDIPDLLEELVEYVNTTDDHPLIIAAIVHYQLVTIHPFEDGNGRTARLMSGYILDYYGYGFNGIGSLEEYFAYDPDEYYASLQMGLPALYYSGRENPPHPEIWINYFLRMMVLYSKKVYELSKESENDELDGSLSYLNAKEKEFLAFLLKKRLYEFTPIEVSKMLGVTNKTIINRCAKLVNNGLLIPIIVKTRIRSYRLSDFSKTNEKKILKKIS
;
A
#
# COMPACT_ATOMS: atom_id res chain seq x y z
N ASP A 1 4.14 -14.87 -50.42
CA ASP A 1 4.24 -16.13 -49.66
C ASP A 1 4.96 -15.98 -48.28
N VAL A 2 5.61 -14.87 -48.04
CA VAL A 2 6.27 -14.59 -46.73
C VAL A 2 5.29 -14.00 -45.70
N GLU A 3 4.22 -13.32 -46.10
CA GLU A 3 3.23 -12.73 -45.22
C GLU A 3 2.28 -13.74 -44.55
N ARG A 4 1.97 -14.85 -45.19
CA ARG A 4 1.13 -15.91 -44.61
C ARG A 4 1.81 -16.74 -43.52
N SER A 5 3.13 -16.75 -43.47
CA SER A 5 3.90 -17.48 -42.47
C SER A 5 4.02 -16.73 -41.14
N ARG A 6 3.85 -15.41 -41.15
CA ARG A 6 3.96 -14.60 -39.92
C ARG A 6 2.77 -14.76 -38.94
N GLY A 7 1.55 -14.89 -39.48
CA GLY A 7 0.35 -14.97 -38.64
C GLY A 7 0.27 -16.23 -37.77
N LEU A 8 0.59 -17.40 -38.31
CA LEU A 8 0.54 -18.68 -37.57
C LEU A 8 1.68 -18.81 -36.54
N GLY A 9 2.87 -18.25 -36.85
CA GLY A 9 4.00 -18.25 -35.92
C GLY A 9 3.77 -17.38 -34.69
N ASP A 10 3.07 -16.27 -34.83
CA ASP A 10 2.82 -15.33 -33.74
C ASP A 10 1.73 -15.83 -32.79
N VAL A 11 0.72 -16.59 -33.27
CA VAL A 11 -0.30 -17.23 -32.43
C VAL A 11 0.33 -18.30 -31.54
N TYR A 12 1.19 -19.15 -32.08
CA TYR A 12 1.85 -20.22 -31.31
C TYR A 12 2.81 -19.69 -30.26
N LYS A 13 3.44 -18.55 -30.45
CA LYS A 13 4.40 -17.95 -29.50
C LYS A 13 3.76 -17.36 -28.25
N ARG A 14 2.45 -17.06 -28.27
CA ARG A 14 1.75 -16.42 -27.15
C ARG A 14 0.88 -17.37 -26.34
N GLN A 15 0.78 -18.64 -26.79
CA GLN A 15 0.07 -19.67 -26.04
C GLN A 15 0.76 -19.92 -24.69
N VAL A 16 -0.03 -20.07 -23.65
CA VAL A 16 0.46 -20.51 -22.34
C VAL A 16 0.45 -22.03 -22.34
N TYR A 17 1.59 -22.61 -22.01
CA TYR A 17 1.77 -24.06 -21.95
C TYR A 17 2.04 -24.50 -20.53
N ASP A 18 1.45 -25.63 -20.14
CA ASP A 18 1.85 -26.36 -18.96
C ASP A 18 3.31 -26.80 -19.09
N SER A 19 4.15 -26.46 -18.13
CA SER A 19 5.58 -26.72 -18.16
C SER A 19 5.95 -28.20 -18.03
N GLU A 20 5.06 -29.05 -17.51
CA GLU A 20 5.30 -30.47 -17.30
C GLU A 20 4.78 -31.31 -18.48
N THR A 21 3.59 -30.97 -18.97
CA THR A 21 2.92 -31.76 -20.01
C THR A 21 3.13 -31.20 -21.43
N GLY A 22 3.52 -29.95 -21.58
CA GLY A 22 3.61 -29.22 -22.83
C GLY A 22 2.24 -29.00 -23.52
N ALA A 23 1.15 -29.23 -22.79
CA ALA A 23 -0.19 -28.95 -23.29
C ALA A 23 -0.49 -27.46 -23.26
N ALA A 24 -1.22 -26.95 -24.25
CA ALA A 24 -1.64 -25.56 -24.23
C ALA A 24 -2.72 -25.35 -23.14
N GLU A 25 -2.46 -24.48 -22.20
CA GLU A 25 -3.40 -24.11 -21.12
C GLU A 25 -4.30 -22.95 -21.51
N TYR A 26 -3.78 -22.04 -22.33
CA TYR A 26 -4.51 -20.88 -22.80
C TYR A 26 -4.11 -20.47 -24.21
N ILE A 27 -5.10 -20.19 -25.05
CA ILE A 27 -4.93 -19.62 -26.38
C ILE A 27 -5.46 -18.20 -26.39
N PRO A 28 -4.59 -17.19 -26.53
CA PRO A 28 -4.99 -15.79 -26.57
C PRO A 28 -5.67 -15.45 -27.90
N PRO A 29 -6.30 -14.24 -28.01
CA PRO A 29 -6.89 -13.75 -29.24
C PRO A 29 -5.89 -13.69 -30.40
N GLU A 30 -6.40 -13.58 -31.61
CA GLU A 30 -5.56 -13.37 -32.78
C GLU A 30 -4.81 -12.04 -32.69
N TYR A 31 -3.62 -11.99 -33.29
CA TYR A 31 -2.77 -10.80 -33.23
C TYR A 31 -3.46 -9.54 -33.78
N ILE A 32 -4.31 -9.71 -34.78
CA ILE A 32 -5.02 -8.62 -35.46
C ILE A 32 -6.04 -7.94 -34.54
N ASP A 33 -6.59 -8.67 -33.57
CA ASP A 33 -7.65 -8.17 -32.67
C ASP A 33 -7.07 -7.43 -31.44
N ILE A 34 -5.78 -7.63 -31.16
CA ILE A 34 -5.15 -7.07 -29.93
C ILE A 34 -5.25 -5.54 -29.86
N PRO A 35 -4.96 -4.77 -30.92
CA PRO A 35 -5.05 -3.31 -30.84
C PRO A 35 -6.45 -2.83 -30.44
N ASP A 36 -7.48 -3.41 -31.04
CA ASP A 36 -8.87 -3.02 -30.77
C ASP A 36 -9.28 -3.38 -29.34
N LEU A 37 -8.92 -4.58 -28.87
CA LEU A 37 -9.17 -5.03 -27.49
C LEU A 37 -8.45 -4.15 -26.45
N LEU A 38 -7.24 -3.70 -26.75
CA LEU A 38 -6.52 -2.78 -25.86
C LEU A 38 -7.12 -1.37 -25.89
N GLU A 39 -7.61 -0.91 -27.05
CA GLU A 39 -8.30 0.39 -27.15
C GLU A 39 -9.61 0.37 -26.36
N GLU A 40 -10.42 -0.68 -26.45
CA GLU A 40 -11.63 -0.88 -25.65
C GLU A 40 -11.32 -0.89 -24.14
N LEU A 41 -10.22 -1.55 -23.72
CA LEU A 41 -9.81 -1.55 -22.33
C LEU A 41 -9.42 -0.15 -21.85
N VAL A 42 -8.69 0.62 -22.66
CA VAL A 42 -8.30 2.00 -22.35
C VAL A 42 -9.54 2.90 -22.29
N GLU A 43 -10.49 2.74 -23.22
CA GLU A 43 -11.74 3.49 -23.20
C GLU A 43 -12.55 3.17 -21.93
N TYR A 44 -12.67 1.91 -21.56
CA TYR A 44 -13.31 1.51 -20.30
C TYR A 44 -12.68 2.24 -19.09
N VAL A 45 -11.36 2.19 -18.95
CA VAL A 45 -10.64 2.83 -17.82
C VAL A 45 -10.90 4.35 -17.76
N ASN A 46 -11.02 5.00 -18.93
CA ASN A 46 -11.18 6.45 -19.00
C ASN A 46 -12.64 6.92 -18.84
N THR A 47 -13.61 6.04 -19.03
CA THR A 47 -15.03 6.43 -19.10
C THR A 47 -15.90 5.82 -18.00
N THR A 48 -15.43 4.78 -17.33
CA THR A 48 -16.23 4.08 -16.31
C THR A 48 -16.35 4.87 -15.01
N ASP A 49 -17.50 4.74 -14.36
CA ASP A 49 -17.76 5.20 -12.99
C ASP A 49 -17.59 4.09 -11.95
N ASP A 50 -17.03 2.95 -12.32
CA ASP A 50 -16.81 1.84 -11.42
C ASP A 50 -15.85 2.21 -10.27
N HIS A 51 -15.99 1.47 -9.16
CA HIS A 51 -15.07 1.67 -8.04
C HIS A 51 -13.63 1.29 -8.42
N PRO A 52 -12.59 2.05 -8.02
CA PRO A 52 -11.19 1.81 -8.41
C PRO A 52 -10.67 0.38 -8.19
N LEU A 53 -11.13 -0.30 -7.14
CA LEU A 53 -10.78 -1.71 -6.90
C LEU A 53 -11.36 -2.64 -7.99
N ILE A 54 -12.52 -2.32 -8.51
CA ILE A 54 -13.14 -3.06 -9.61
C ILE A 54 -12.42 -2.77 -10.92
N ILE A 55 -12.11 -1.51 -11.19
CA ILE A 55 -11.31 -1.12 -12.37
C ILE A 55 -9.98 -1.87 -12.37
N ALA A 56 -9.25 -1.88 -11.25
CA ALA A 56 -7.98 -2.59 -11.13
C ALA A 56 -8.12 -4.09 -11.36
N ALA A 57 -9.18 -4.71 -10.85
CA ALA A 57 -9.47 -6.13 -11.04
C ALA A 57 -9.77 -6.45 -12.52
N ILE A 58 -10.58 -5.64 -13.20
CA ILE A 58 -10.95 -5.80 -14.61
C ILE A 58 -9.72 -5.61 -15.49
N VAL A 59 -8.92 -4.56 -15.26
CA VAL A 59 -7.69 -4.31 -16.03
C VAL A 59 -6.70 -5.46 -15.88
N HIS A 60 -6.55 -6.00 -14.68
CA HIS A 60 -5.71 -7.18 -14.46
C HIS A 60 -6.19 -8.36 -15.32
N TYR A 61 -7.48 -8.68 -15.20
CA TYR A 61 -8.09 -9.79 -15.95
C TYR A 61 -7.94 -9.62 -17.45
N GLN A 62 -8.30 -8.44 -17.97
CA GLN A 62 -8.26 -8.17 -19.40
C GLN A 62 -6.84 -8.24 -19.97
N LEU A 63 -5.84 -7.69 -19.29
CA LEU A 63 -4.46 -7.76 -19.75
C LEU A 63 -3.91 -9.20 -19.76
N VAL A 64 -4.27 -10.03 -18.76
CA VAL A 64 -3.89 -11.44 -18.76
C VAL A 64 -4.60 -12.19 -19.87
N THR A 65 -5.84 -11.85 -20.18
CA THR A 65 -6.69 -12.51 -21.20
C THR A 65 -6.30 -12.08 -22.62
N ILE A 66 -6.15 -10.79 -22.91
CA ILE A 66 -5.70 -10.27 -24.21
C ILE A 66 -4.30 -10.78 -24.53
N HIS A 67 -3.46 -10.91 -23.51
CA HIS A 67 -2.12 -11.50 -23.62
C HIS A 67 -1.26 -10.87 -24.71
N PRO A 68 -1.07 -9.53 -24.71
CA PRO A 68 -0.51 -8.80 -25.84
C PRO A 68 0.96 -9.07 -26.13
N PHE A 69 1.71 -9.60 -25.16
CA PHE A 69 3.16 -9.81 -25.25
C PHE A 69 3.52 -11.29 -25.39
N GLU A 70 4.69 -11.58 -25.93
CA GLU A 70 5.25 -12.94 -25.95
C GLU A 70 5.60 -13.43 -24.52
N ASP A 71 6.05 -12.52 -23.65
CA ASP A 71 6.35 -12.77 -22.24
C ASP A 71 6.03 -11.52 -21.40
N GLY A 72 5.78 -11.73 -20.11
CA GLY A 72 5.57 -10.65 -19.15
C GLY A 72 4.12 -10.18 -19.00
N ASN A 73 3.15 -10.84 -19.60
CA ASN A 73 1.73 -10.44 -19.52
C ASN A 73 1.23 -10.39 -18.06
N GLY A 74 1.53 -11.40 -17.25
CA GLY A 74 1.18 -11.40 -15.83
C GLY A 74 1.86 -10.27 -15.05
N ARG A 75 3.13 -9.98 -15.34
CA ARG A 75 3.86 -8.83 -14.74
C ARG A 75 3.23 -7.51 -15.12
N THR A 76 2.90 -7.33 -16.39
CA THR A 76 2.22 -6.12 -16.88
C THR A 76 0.84 -5.96 -16.25
N ALA A 77 0.05 -7.02 -16.17
CA ALA A 77 -1.27 -6.99 -15.55
C ALA A 77 -1.19 -6.57 -14.07
N ARG A 78 -0.25 -7.14 -13.31
CA ARG A 78 -0.01 -6.76 -11.90
C ARG A 78 0.46 -5.31 -11.77
N LEU A 79 1.38 -4.87 -12.64
CA LEU A 79 1.88 -3.50 -12.65
C LEU A 79 0.76 -2.49 -12.94
N MET A 80 -0.07 -2.76 -13.94
CA MET A 80 -1.15 -1.85 -14.33
C MET A 80 -2.26 -1.79 -13.28
N SER A 81 -2.64 -2.93 -12.68
CA SER A 81 -3.56 -2.91 -11.53
C SER A 81 -3.00 -2.12 -10.36
N GLY A 82 -1.72 -2.31 -10.04
CA GLY A 82 -1.02 -1.54 -9.00
C GLY A 82 -1.01 -0.05 -9.30
N TYR A 83 -0.73 0.33 -10.55
CA TYR A 83 -0.76 1.73 -10.97
C TYR A 83 -2.15 2.37 -10.79
N ILE A 84 -3.21 1.67 -11.16
CA ILE A 84 -4.58 2.15 -10.95
C ILE A 84 -4.88 2.32 -9.46
N LEU A 85 -4.50 1.35 -8.64
CA LEU A 85 -4.67 1.42 -7.19
C LEU A 85 -3.91 2.62 -6.59
N ASP A 86 -2.66 2.84 -7.00
CA ASP A 86 -1.86 3.99 -6.57
C ASP A 86 -2.49 5.32 -6.98
N TYR A 87 -2.92 5.42 -8.24
CA TYR A 87 -3.53 6.62 -8.78
C TYR A 87 -4.79 7.06 -7.99
N TYR A 88 -5.58 6.11 -7.55
CA TYR A 88 -6.79 6.35 -6.75
C TYR A 88 -6.55 6.30 -5.23
N GLY A 89 -5.32 6.18 -4.76
CA GLY A 89 -4.97 6.21 -3.34
C GLY A 89 -5.13 4.88 -2.59
N TYR A 90 -5.24 3.77 -3.29
CA TYR A 90 -5.35 2.41 -2.72
C TYR A 90 -4.03 1.64 -2.74
N GLY A 91 -2.93 2.21 -3.22
CA GLY A 91 -1.65 1.51 -3.39
C GLY A 91 -0.73 1.57 -2.16
N PHE A 92 -1.15 2.18 -1.06
CA PHE A 92 -0.45 2.22 0.23
C PHE A 92 1.00 2.73 0.16
N ASN A 93 1.34 3.61 -0.80
CA ASN A 93 2.67 4.22 -0.98
C ASN A 93 3.82 3.21 -1.09
N GLY A 94 3.58 2.05 -1.69
CA GLY A 94 4.58 1.01 -1.88
C GLY A 94 4.93 0.20 -0.63
N ILE A 95 4.13 0.26 0.42
CA ILE A 95 4.31 -0.60 1.60
C ILE A 95 3.80 -2.00 1.26
N GLY A 96 4.73 -2.95 1.10
CA GLY A 96 4.43 -4.31 0.67
C GLY A 96 4.13 -4.42 -0.84
N SER A 97 3.74 -5.60 -1.29
CA SER A 97 3.40 -5.88 -2.68
C SER A 97 2.16 -6.75 -2.77
N LEU A 98 1.20 -6.35 -3.60
CA LEU A 98 0.04 -7.18 -3.92
C LEU A 98 0.47 -8.47 -4.65
N GLU A 99 1.62 -8.45 -5.31
CA GLU A 99 2.18 -9.61 -6.02
C GLU A 99 2.43 -10.81 -5.10
N GLU A 100 2.84 -10.59 -3.84
CA GLU A 100 3.04 -11.66 -2.86
C GLU A 100 1.77 -12.49 -2.65
N TYR A 101 0.60 -11.85 -2.70
CA TYR A 101 -0.68 -12.51 -2.47
C TYR A 101 -1.14 -13.34 -3.67
N PHE A 102 -0.84 -12.89 -4.88
CA PHE A 102 -1.10 -13.68 -6.09
C PHE A 102 -0.14 -14.88 -6.23
N ALA A 103 1.07 -14.76 -5.71
CA ALA A 103 2.08 -15.82 -5.72
C ALA A 103 1.89 -16.85 -4.60
N TYR A 104 1.08 -16.56 -3.57
CA TYR A 104 0.90 -17.43 -2.42
C TYR A 104 0.19 -18.74 -2.77
N ASP A 105 -0.83 -18.68 -3.62
CA ASP A 105 -1.57 -19.82 -4.12
C ASP A 105 -1.81 -19.65 -5.64
N PRO A 106 -0.84 -20.09 -6.46
CA PRO A 106 -0.96 -19.98 -7.91
C PRO A 106 -2.16 -20.75 -8.50
N ASP A 107 -2.52 -21.88 -7.91
CA ASP A 107 -3.63 -22.71 -8.40
C ASP A 107 -4.96 -21.98 -8.21
N GLU A 108 -5.17 -21.37 -7.05
CA GLU A 108 -6.36 -20.54 -6.79
C GLU A 108 -6.38 -19.31 -7.69
N TYR A 109 -5.23 -18.67 -7.91
CA TYR A 109 -5.11 -17.52 -8.81
C TYR A 109 -5.55 -17.89 -10.23
N TYR A 110 -5.01 -18.97 -10.82
CA TYR A 110 -5.36 -19.41 -12.17
C TYR A 110 -6.81 -19.90 -12.25
N ALA A 111 -7.29 -20.63 -11.28
CA ALA A 111 -8.70 -21.06 -11.21
C ALA A 111 -9.66 -19.87 -11.16
N SER A 112 -9.31 -18.81 -10.42
CA SER A 112 -10.14 -17.61 -10.35
C SER A 112 -10.15 -16.82 -11.66
N LEU A 113 -9.02 -16.75 -12.39
CA LEU A 113 -8.94 -16.17 -13.73
C LEU A 113 -9.77 -16.97 -14.74
N GLN A 114 -9.84 -18.28 -14.58
CA GLN A 114 -10.58 -19.17 -15.47
C GLN A 114 -12.09 -19.07 -15.27
N MET A 115 -12.56 -18.62 -14.09
CA MET A 115 -13.99 -18.40 -13.77
C MET A 115 -14.92 -19.58 -14.08
N GLY A 116 -14.41 -20.80 -13.94
CA GLY A 116 -15.16 -22.02 -14.26
C GLY A 116 -15.29 -22.34 -15.76
N LEU A 117 -14.66 -21.54 -16.62
CA LEU A 117 -14.60 -21.81 -18.05
C LEU A 117 -13.63 -22.97 -18.36
N PRO A 118 -13.88 -23.76 -19.42
CA PRO A 118 -12.90 -24.73 -19.88
C PRO A 118 -11.56 -24.05 -20.25
N ALA A 119 -10.45 -24.76 -20.07
CA ALA A 119 -9.18 -24.34 -20.65
C ALA A 119 -9.33 -24.12 -22.17
N LEU A 120 -8.52 -23.24 -22.75
CA LEU A 120 -8.48 -22.94 -24.20
C LEU A 120 -9.67 -22.12 -24.75
N TYR A 121 -10.55 -21.54 -23.91
CA TYR A 121 -11.73 -20.84 -24.42
C TYR A 121 -11.58 -19.33 -24.31
N TYR A 122 -10.98 -18.68 -25.31
CA TYR A 122 -10.87 -17.21 -25.34
C TYR A 122 -12.24 -16.52 -25.45
N SER A 123 -13.07 -16.91 -26.44
CA SER A 123 -14.38 -16.27 -26.67
C SER A 123 -15.34 -16.31 -25.47
N GLY A 124 -15.17 -17.27 -24.57
CA GLY A 124 -15.87 -17.29 -23.30
C GLY A 124 -15.33 -16.31 -22.27
N ARG A 125 -14.11 -15.80 -22.45
CA ARG A 125 -13.46 -14.85 -21.55
C ARG A 125 -13.75 -13.38 -21.84
N GLU A 126 -14.25 -13.05 -23.01
CA GLU A 126 -14.77 -11.71 -23.32
C GLU A 126 -15.96 -11.37 -22.44
N ASN A 127 -16.89 -12.33 -22.27
CA ASN A 127 -18.05 -12.19 -21.41
C ASN A 127 -18.16 -13.42 -20.50
N PRO A 128 -17.33 -13.54 -19.47
CA PRO A 128 -17.32 -14.70 -18.61
C PRO A 128 -18.66 -14.81 -17.85
N PRO A 129 -19.22 -16.02 -17.73
CA PRO A 129 -20.52 -16.22 -17.09
C PRO A 129 -20.50 -15.96 -15.58
N HIS A 130 -19.32 -15.97 -14.97
CA HIS A 130 -19.12 -15.85 -13.52
C HIS A 130 -18.00 -14.86 -13.17
N PRO A 131 -18.08 -13.57 -13.61
CA PRO A 131 -17.03 -12.58 -13.35
C PRO A 131 -16.85 -12.31 -11.86
N GLU A 132 -17.87 -12.60 -11.04
CA GLU A 132 -17.81 -12.48 -9.57
C GLU A 132 -16.74 -13.39 -8.95
N ILE A 133 -16.34 -14.49 -9.57
CA ILE A 133 -15.31 -15.40 -9.06
C ILE A 133 -13.98 -14.65 -9.03
N TRP A 134 -13.57 -14.04 -10.14
CA TRP A 134 -12.35 -13.24 -10.22
C TRP A 134 -12.41 -12.00 -9.34
N ILE A 135 -13.48 -11.23 -9.43
CA ILE A 135 -13.64 -10.00 -8.64
C ILE A 135 -13.55 -10.30 -7.15
N ASN A 136 -14.23 -11.32 -6.65
CA ASN A 136 -14.15 -11.71 -5.23
C ASN A 136 -12.75 -12.16 -4.82
N TYR A 137 -12.05 -12.92 -5.67
CA TYR A 137 -10.66 -13.29 -5.43
C TYR A 137 -9.79 -12.04 -5.29
N PHE A 138 -9.85 -11.14 -6.27
CA PHE A 138 -9.04 -9.91 -6.27
C PHE A 138 -9.32 -9.06 -5.02
N LEU A 139 -10.58 -8.82 -4.68
CA LEU A 139 -10.98 -8.08 -3.49
C LEU A 139 -10.50 -8.74 -2.19
N ARG A 140 -10.52 -10.07 -2.12
CA ARG A 140 -9.96 -10.81 -0.98
C ARG A 140 -8.45 -10.59 -0.84
N MET A 141 -7.70 -10.61 -1.95
CA MET A 141 -6.27 -10.29 -1.93
C MET A 141 -6.01 -8.86 -1.45
N MET A 142 -6.83 -7.90 -1.89
CA MET A 142 -6.78 -6.52 -1.41
C MET A 142 -7.04 -6.40 0.10
N VAL A 143 -7.98 -7.17 0.65
CA VAL A 143 -8.24 -7.21 2.10
C VAL A 143 -7.04 -7.76 2.86
N LEU A 144 -6.41 -8.83 2.38
CA LEU A 144 -5.22 -9.40 3.01
C LEU A 144 -4.04 -8.42 2.97
N TYR A 145 -3.82 -7.80 1.81
CA TYR A 145 -2.80 -6.78 1.63
C TYR A 145 -3.00 -5.58 2.57
N SER A 146 -4.21 -5.02 2.62
CA SER A 146 -4.52 -3.88 3.50
C SER A 146 -4.33 -4.20 4.98
N LYS A 147 -4.68 -5.41 5.43
CA LYS A 147 -4.41 -5.86 6.81
C LYS A 147 -2.93 -5.89 7.11
N LYS A 148 -2.11 -6.44 6.21
CA LYS A 148 -0.66 -6.51 6.38
C LYS A 148 -0.03 -5.11 6.44
N VAL A 149 -0.43 -4.22 5.54
CA VAL A 149 0.02 -2.80 5.55
C VAL A 149 -0.33 -2.13 6.87
N TYR A 150 -1.54 -2.34 7.36
CA TYR A 150 -1.97 -1.81 8.66
C TYR A 150 -1.14 -2.34 9.84
N GLU A 151 -0.79 -3.63 9.84
CA GLU A 151 0.08 -4.22 10.86
C GLU A 151 1.48 -3.61 10.80
N LEU A 152 2.08 -3.53 9.60
CA LEU A 152 3.41 -2.93 9.40
C LEU A 152 3.45 -1.46 9.80
N SER A 153 2.39 -0.70 9.51
CA SER A 153 2.31 0.71 9.94
C SER A 153 2.27 0.85 11.46
N LYS A 154 1.57 -0.06 12.15
CA LYS A 154 1.55 -0.08 13.62
C LYS A 154 2.89 -0.47 14.24
N GLU A 155 3.59 -1.44 13.65
CA GLU A 155 4.92 -1.83 14.09
C GLU A 155 5.89 -0.66 13.95
N SER A 156 5.91 0.01 12.78
CA SER A 156 6.74 1.20 12.54
C SER A 156 6.46 2.33 13.51
N GLU A 157 5.18 2.65 13.81
CA GLU A 157 4.82 3.65 14.82
C GLU A 157 5.31 3.27 16.22
N ASN A 158 5.27 1.99 16.57
CA ASN A 158 5.74 1.54 17.89
C ASN A 158 7.25 1.62 17.99
N ASP A 159 7.99 1.25 16.94
CA ASP A 159 9.45 1.32 16.88
C ASP A 159 9.93 2.78 16.96
N GLU A 160 9.28 3.71 16.26
CA GLU A 160 9.57 5.14 16.32
C GLU A 160 9.34 5.68 17.73
N LEU A 161 8.24 5.27 18.37
CA LEU A 161 7.93 5.66 19.75
C LEU A 161 8.94 5.12 20.73
N ASP A 162 9.34 3.85 20.62
CA ASP A 162 10.35 3.23 21.47
C ASP A 162 11.71 3.89 21.26
N GLY A 163 12.09 4.19 20.03
CA GLY A 163 13.27 4.99 19.70
C GLY A 163 13.25 6.34 20.40
N SER A 164 12.18 7.10 20.27
CA SER A 164 12.05 8.43 20.88
C SER A 164 12.08 8.42 22.42
N LEU A 165 11.59 7.35 23.04
CA LEU A 165 11.56 7.22 24.51
C LEU A 165 12.81 6.55 25.10
N SER A 166 13.56 5.76 24.33
CA SER A 166 14.73 5.00 24.83
C SER A 166 15.86 5.89 25.30
N TYR A 167 16.03 7.06 24.68
CA TYR A 167 17.07 8.03 25.02
C TYR A 167 16.71 8.95 26.19
N LEU A 168 15.51 8.83 26.73
CA LEU A 168 15.06 9.63 27.88
C LEU A 168 15.37 8.92 29.20
N ASN A 169 15.96 9.64 30.16
CA ASN A 169 16.08 9.15 31.52
C ASN A 169 14.76 9.25 32.31
N ALA A 170 14.70 8.68 33.52
CA ALA A 170 13.50 8.66 34.34
C ALA A 170 12.90 10.05 34.58
N LYS A 171 13.74 11.06 34.85
CA LYS A 171 13.28 12.43 35.12
C LYS A 171 12.72 13.14 33.90
N GLU A 172 13.21 12.80 32.69
CA GLU A 172 12.72 13.30 31.42
C GLU A 172 11.39 12.63 31.03
N LYS A 173 11.27 11.32 31.29
CA LYS A 173 10.02 10.59 31.16
C LYS A 173 8.93 11.09 32.09
N GLU A 174 9.25 11.28 33.34
CA GLU A 174 8.33 11.89 34.33
C GLU A 174 7.88 13.30 33.91
N PHE A 175 8.81 14.08 33.33
CA PHE A 175 8.51 15.42 32.85
C PHE A 175 7.56 15.38 31.63
N LEU A 176 7.79 14.50 30.69
CA LEU A 176 6.90 14.29 29.55
C LEU A 176 5.50 13.82 30.03
N ALA A 177 5.46 12.84 30.96
CA ALA A 177 4.21 12.39 31.56
C ALA A 177 3.44 13.51 32.26
N PHE A 178 4.14 14.40 32.96
CA PHE A 178 3.54 15.57 33.59
C PHE A 178 2.89 16.50 32.55
N LEU A 179 3.60 16.82 31.45
CA LEU A 179 3.08 17.69 30.41
C LEU A 179 1.80 17.10 29.77
N LEU A 180 1.82 15.79 29.45
CA LEU A 180 0.69 15.09 28.84
C LEU A 180 -0.51 15.00 29.81
N LYS A 181 -0.30 14.55 31.05
CA LYS A 181 -1.37 14.44 32.08
C LYS A 181 -2.03 15.77 32.38
N LYS A 182 -1.26 16.87 32.35
CA LYS A 182 -1.78 18.24 32.57
C LYS A 182 -2.30 18.89 31.28
N ARG A 183 -2.20 18.21 30.12
CA ARG A 183 -2.58 18.74 28.79
C ARG A 183 -1.91 20.07 28.46
N LEU A 184 -0.66 20.22 28.84
CA LEU A 184 0.15 21.41 28.55
C LEU A 184 0.71 21.29 27.11
N TYR A 185 -0.15 21.47 26.13
CA TYR A 185 0.22 21.35 24.73
C TYR A 185 1.14 22.46 24.24
N GLU A 186 1.06 23.64 24.84
CA GLU A 186 2.02 24.74 24.70
C GLU A 186 2.27 25.38 26.06
N PHE A 187 3.53 25.69 26.38
CA PHE A 187 3.92 26.23 27.69
C PHE A 187 5.24 27.00 27.62
N THR A 188 5.46 27.88 28.60
CA THR A 188 6.76 28.51 28.79
C THR A 188 7.56 27.79 29.90
N PRO A 189 8.91 27.74 29.81
CA PRO A 189 9.72 27.13 30.86
C PRO A 189 9.48 27.71 32.26
N ILE A 190 9.18 29.00 32.33
CA ILE A 190 8.91 29.72 33.61
C ILE A 190 7.63 29.20 34.26
N GLU A 191 6.56 29.01 33.51
CA GLU A 191 5.29 28.47 34.01
C GLU A 191 5.48 27.10 34.62
N VAL A 192 6.13 26.20 33.86
CA VAL A 192 6.32 24.82 34.30
C VAL A 192 7.33 24.72 35.46
N SER A 193 8.35 25.57 35.49
CA SER A 193 9.30 25.62 36.60
C SER A 193 8.61 25.96 37.95
N LYS A 194 7.63 26.88 37.91
CA LYS A 194 6.81 27.23 39.08
C LYS A 194 5.90 26.07 39.50
N MET A 195 5.30 25.36 38.53
CA MET A 195 4.43 24.22 38.83
C MET A 195 5.17 23.03 39.45
N LEU A 196 6.41 22.80 39.01
CA LEU A 196 7.22 21.67 39.49
C LEU A 196 8.18 22.01 40.64
N GLY A 197 8.28 23.28 41.03
CA GLY A 197 9.20 23.72 42.10
C GLY A 197 10.68 23.54 41.74
N VAL A 198 11.05 23.59 40.47
CA VAL A 198 12.41 23.43 39.98
C VAL A 198 12.89 24.68 39.25
N THR A 199 14.20 24.79 39.02
CA THR A 199 14.76 25.97 38.34
C THR A 199 14.36 26.02 36.85
N ASN A 200 14.23 27.23 36.33
CA ASN A 200 13.95 27.43 34.90
C ASN A 200 15.02 26.76 34.02
N LYS A 201 16.29 26.79 34.40
CA LYS A 201 17.40 26.12 33.70
C LYS A 201 17.18 24.59 33.60
N THR A 202 16.65 23.98 34.68
CA THR A 202 16.31 22.55 34.68
C THR A 202 15.24 22.22 33.65
N ILE A 203 14.19 23.05 33.55
CA ILE A 203 13.12 22.86 32.56
C ILE A 203 13.66 23.03 31.15
N ILE A 204 14.44 24.06 30.87
CA ILE A 204 15.05 24.29 29.54
C ILE A 204 15.89 23.08 29.12
N ASN A 205 16.70 22.53 30.03
CA ASN A 205 17.52 21.35 29.72
C ASN A 205 16.65 20.10 29.40
N ARG A 206 15.57 19.88 30.16
CA ARG A 206 14.63 18.79 29.87
C ARG A 206 13.91 19.01 28.54
N CYS A 207 13.47 20.24 28.25
CA CYS A 207 12.85 20.58 26.98
C CYS A 207 13.81 20.34 25.82
N ALA A 208 15.10 20.70 25.94
CA ALA A 208 16.08 20.46 24.90
C ALA A 208 16.23 18.95 24.58
N LYS A 209 16.20 18.10 25.59
CA LYS A 209 16.21 16.64 25.40
C LYS A 209 14.96 16.14 24.66
N LEU A 210 13.79 16.62 25.06
CA LEU A 210 12.53 16.25 24.38
C LEU A 210 12.46 16.78 22.94
N VAL A 211 13.04 17.96 22.66
CA VAL A 211 13.16 18.51 21.30
C VAL A 211 14.07 17.63 20.43
N ASN A 212 15.24 17.23 20.96
CA ASN A 212 16.17 16.37 20.23
C ASN A 212 15.60 15.00 19.88
N ASN A 213 14.59 14.55 20.65
CA ASN A 213 13.89 13.28 20.40
C ASN A 213 12.52 13.48 19.70
N GLY A 214 12.28 14.64 19.09
CA GLY A 214 11.07 14.91 18.31
C GLY A 214 9.77 15.01 19.11
N LEU A 215 9.84 15.07 20.46
CA LEU A 215 8.66 15.06 21.35
C LEU A 215 8.14 16.47 21.64
N LEU A 216 9.00 17.49 21.53
CA LEU A 216 8.65 18.91 21.65
C LEU A 216 9.15 19.70 20.43
N ILE A 217 8.46 20.78 20.14
CA ILE A 217 8.84 21.78 19.13
C ILE A 217 9.10 23.12 19.84
N PRO A 218 10.28 23.75 19.68
CA PRO A 218 10.56 25.07 20.22
C PRO A 218 9.86 26.14 19.38
N ILE A 219 9.20 27.08 20.03
CA ILE A 219 8.61 28.26 19.39
C ILE A 219 9.58 29.42 19.56
N ILE A 220 10.16 29.84 18.44
CA ILE A 220 11.18 30.88 18.39
C ILE A 220 10.52 32.21 18.00
N VAL A 221 10.77 33.24 18.79
CA VAL A 221 10.37 34.63 18.49
C VAL A 221 11.62 35.47 18.39
N LYS A 222 11.83 36.09 17.23
CA LYS A 222 13.07 36.74 16.84
C LYS A 222 14.23 35.74 16.89
N THR A 223 15.09 35.75 17.85
CA THR A 223 16.25 34.84 17.98
C THR A 223 16.22 34.01 19.26
N ARG A 224 15.12 34.05 20.02
CA ARG A 224 15.03 33.38 21.34
C ARG A 224 13.84 32.42 21.38
N ILE A 225 14.03 31.28 22.04
CA ILE A 225 12.93 30.35 22.33
C ILE A 225 12.02 31.04 23.38
N ARG A 226 10.75 31.22 23.00
CA ARG A 226 9.73 31.83 23.87
C ARG A 226 8.94 30.78 24.63
N SER A 227 8.52 29.74 23.94
CA SER A 227 7.70 28.63 24.48
C SER A 227 8.06 27.33 23.80
N TYR A 228 7.54 26.23 24.30
CA TYR A 228 7.61 24.91 23.70
C TYR A 228 6.21 24.38 23.46
N ARG A 229 6.04 23.61 22.41
CA ARG A 229 4.80 22.93 22.05
C ARG A 229 5.04 21.43 21.93
N LEU A 230 4.10 20.60 22.42
CA LEU A 230 4.12 19.17 22.13
C LEU A 230 4.04 18.94 20.62
N SER A 231 4.90 18.08 20.09
CA SER A 231 4.86 17.70 18.68
C SER A 231 3.53 17.00 18.35
N ASP A 232 3.14 16.98 17.09
CA ASP A 232 1.94 16.29 16.67
C ASP A 232 2.07 14.77 16.90
N PHE A 233 3.28 14.22 16.73
CA PHE A 233 3.62 12.86 17.12
C PHE A 233 3.31 12.58 18.60
N SER A 234 3.74 13.46 19.52
CA SER A 234 3.47 13.31 20.96
C SER A 234 1.99 13.41 21.32
N LYS A 235 1.24 14.27 20.63
CA LYS A 235 -0.21 14.42 20.83
C LYS A 235 -0.97 13.19 20.35
N THR A 236 -0.65 12.71 19.14
CA THR A 236 -1.28 11.54 18.54
C THR A 236 -1.03 10.28 19.38
N ASN A 237 0.19 10.15 19.93
CA ASN A 237 0.61 8.98 20.70
C ASN A 237 0.48 9.16 22.22
N GLU A 238 -0.23 10.17 22.73
CA GLU A 238 -0.35 10.50 24.15
C GLU A 238 -0.66 9.27 25.04
N LYS A 239 -1.68 8.49 24.68
CA LYS A 239 -2.08 7.29 25.45
C LYS A 239 -1.01 6.20 25.45
N LYS A 240 -0.34 5.98 24.31
CA LYS A 240 0.73 5.01 24.17
C LYS A 240 1.96 5.42 24.99
N ILE A 241 2.33 6.71 24.92
CA ILE A 241 3.44 7.30 25.71
C ILE A 241 3.19 7.11 27.20
N LEU A 242 2.02 7.54 27.69
CA LEU A 242 1.68 7.42 29.10
C LEU A 242 1.71 5.97 29.59
N LYS A 243 1.27 5.01 28.79
CA LYS A 243 1.33 3.58 29.13
C LYS A 243 2.76 3.04 29.23
N LYS A 244 3.68 3.53 28.37
CA LYS A 244 5.08 3.06 28.35
C LYS A 244 5.98 3.69 29.42
N ILE A 245 5.62 4.87 29.92
CA ILE A 245 6.43 5.63 30.92
C ILE A 245 5.81 5.65 32.33
N SER A 246 4.63 5.03 32.52
CA SER A 246 4.02 4.79 33.83
C SER A 246 4.54 3.53 34.45
#